data_ab9a8926dc3d3573e313aa0ec0bd0845
#
_entry.id   ab9a8926dc3d3573e313aa0ec0bd0845
#
_cell.length_a   1.000
_cell.length_b   1.000
_cell.length_c   1.000
_cell.angle_alpha   90.00
_cell.angle_beta   90.00
_cell.angle_gamma   90.00
#
_symmetry.space_group_name_H-M   'P 1'
#
loop_
_entity.id
_entity.type
_entity.pdbx_description
1 polymer ?
#
loop_
_entity_poly.entity_id
_entity_poly.type
_entity_poly.pdbx_seq_one_letter_code
_entity_poly.pdbx_strand_id
1 'polypeptide(L)'
;ASRIIFICPIWWSDVPAIVKGFVDKIMKQRWAYHATSSGVKGHLGHIQQVLVLTTSTSPTWYLRRFCGNYVGSVFLGAALKQLGMHGRSWVNFGKVGKAGRGQHKKHLKRVARLAVK
;
A
#
# COMPACT_ATOMS: atom_id res chain seq x y z
N ALA A 1 4.16 7.78 -15.07
CA ALA A 1 4.75 6.61 -14.40
C ALA A 1 3.87 5.39 -14.59
N SER A 2 4.46 4.21 -14.64
CA SER A 2 3.73 2.93 -14.70
C SER A 2 3.79 2.15 -13.38
N ARG A 3 4.60 2.60 -12.44
CA ARG A 3 4.81 1.96 -11.14
C ARG A 3 4.81 3.00 -10.03
N ILE A 4 4.26 2.63 -8.89
CA ILE A 4 4.29 3.44 -7.67
C ILE A 4 4.76 2.56 -6.53
N ILE A 5 5.66 3.07 -5.71
CA ILE A 5 6.12 2.40 -4.50
C ILE A 5 5.90 3.34 -3.32
N PHE A 6 5.11 2.89 -2.34
CA PHE A 6 4.94 3.57 -1.06
C PHE A 6 5.81 2.88 -0.02
N ILE A 7 6.64 3.62 0.68
CA ILE A 7 7.50 3.10 1.76
C ILE A 7 7.19 3.90 3.01
N CYS A 8 6.61 3.26 4.01
CA CYS A 8 6.19 3.95 5.23
C CYS A 8 6.05 2.99 6.42
N PRO A 9 6.08 3.49 7.66
CA PRO A 9 5.73 2.67 8.83
C PRO A 9 4.21 2.46 8.89
N ILE A 10 3.81 1.46 9.67
CA ILE A 10 2.42 1.32 10.10
C ILE A 10 2.23 2.10 11.40
N TRP A 11 1.34 3.06 11.39
CA TRP A 11 0.95 3.86 12.55
C TRP A 11 -0.54 3.65 12.81
N TRP A 12 -0.85 3.18 14.02
CA TRP A 12 -2.24 2.90 14.42
C TRP A 12 -2.96 1.99 13.43
N SER A 13 -2.27 0.92 13.01
CA SER A 13 -2.77 -0.13 12.11
C SER A 13 -2.98 0.30 10.65
N ASP A 14 -2.62 1.51 10.29
CA ASP A 14 -2.81 2.06 8.95
C ASP A 14 -1.54 2.78 8.47
N VAL A 15 -1.60 3.33 7.26
CA VAL A 15 -0.55 4.20 6.74
C VAL A 15 -0.51 5.51 7.51
N PRO A 16 0.65 6.18 7.61
CA PRO A 16 0.71 7.50 8.25
C PRO A 16 -0.17 8.53 7.56
N ALA A 17 -0.63 9.53 8.31
CA ALA A 17 -1.50 10.59 7.81
C ALA A 17 -0.95 11.29 6.56
N ILE A 18 0.38 11.44 6.46
CA ILE A 18 1.00 12.08 5.29
C ILE A 18 0.78 11.28 4.00
N VAL A 19 0.75 9.95 4.07
CA VAL A 19 0.46 9.07 2.93
C VAL A 19 -1.00 9.21 2.50
N LYS A 20 -1.92 9.15 3.46
CA LYS A 20 -3.35 9.34 3.19
C LYS A 20 -3.63 10.76 2.67
N GLY A 21 -3.01 11.77 3.26
CA GLY A 21 -3.12 13.16 2.82
C GLY A 21 -2.58 13.38 1.41
N PHE A 22 -1.49 12.72 1.04
CA PHE A 22 -0.98 12.72 -0.32
C PHE A 22 -2.03 12.17 -1.30
N VAL A 23 -2.59 11.01 -1.00
CA VAL A 23 -3.64 10.40 -1.84
C VAL A 23 -4.85 11.33 -1.94
N ASP A 24 -5.34 11.85 -0.82
CA ASP A 24 -6.51 12.73 -0.81
C ASP A 24 -6.27 14.03 -1.57
N LYS A 25 -5.05 14.55 -1.53
CA LYS A 25 -4.72 15.82 -2.17
C LYS A 25 -4.56 15.71 -3.68
N ILE A 26 -3.90 14.64 -4.15
CA ILE A 26 -3.57 14.50 -5.58
C ILE A 26 -4.61 13.70 -6.38
N MET A 27 -5.35 12.80 -5.73
CA MET A 27 -6.35 11.96 -6.41
C MET A 27 -7.69 12.69 -6.52
N LYS A 28 -7.72 13.70 -7.37
CA LYS A 28 -8.88 14.59 -7.53
C LYS A 28 -9.78 14.14 -8.67
N GLN A 29 -11.06 14.52 -8.55
CA GLN A 29 -12.06 14.34 -9.60
C GLN A 29 -11.60 15.00 -10.91
N ARG A 30 -11.94 14.41 -12.02
CA ARG A 30 -11.60 14.78 -13.41
C ARG A 30 -10.17 14.41 -13.80
N TRP A 31 -9.24 14.34 -12.86
CA TRP A 31 -7.88 13.89 -13.16
C TRP A 31 -7.67 12.41 -12.84
N ALA A 32 -7.93 12.01 -11.62
CA ALA A 32 -7.69 10.61 -11.17
C ALA A 32 -8.94 9.73 -11.33
N TYR A 33 -10.11 10.33 -11.32
CA TYR A 33 -11.38 9.61 -11.44
C TYR A 33 -12.51 10.54 -11.88
N HIS A 34 -13.64 9.95 -12.27
CA HIS A 34 -14.90 10.68 -12.41
C HIS A 34 -16.05 9.91 -11.78
N ALA A 35 -17.08 10.63 -11.35
CA ALA A 35 -18.29 10.03 -10.81
C ALA A 35 -19.18 9.49 -11.94
N THR A 36 -19.79 8.32 -11.68
CA THR A 36 -20.75 7.68 -12.56
C THR A 36 -22.05 7.45 -11.80
N SER A 37 -23.12 7.07 -12.49
CA SER A 37 -24.40 6.73 -11.84
C SER A 37 -24.29 5.55 -10.87
N SER A 38 -23.31 4.67 -11.06
CA SER A 38 -23.10 3.48 -10.23
C SER A 38 -21.89 3.58 -9.29
N GLY A 39 -21.21 4.74 -9.23
CA GLY A 39 -20.04 4.93 -8.36
C GLY A 39 -18.95 5.77 -8.99
N VAL A 40 -17.72 5.27 -8.93
CA VAL A 40 -16.51 5.97 -9.37
C VAL A 40 -15.80 5.15 -10.45
N LYS A 41 -15.39 5.82 -11.53
CA LYS A 41 -14.49 5.23 -12.53
C LYS A 41 -13.11 5.87 -12.43
N GLY A 42 -12.10 5.05 -12.14
CA GLY A 42 -10.71 5.50 -12.03
C GLY A 42 -10.04 5.72 -13.37
N HIS A 43 -9.14 6.70 -13.44
CA HIS A 43 -8.39 7.05 -14.65
C HIS A 43 -6.91 6.64 -14.58
N LEU A 44 -6.49 5.93 -13.53
CA LEU A 44 -5.08 5.57 -13.31
C LEU A 44 -4.75 4.14 -13.74
N GLY A 45 -5.46 3.63 -14.76
CA GLY A 45 -5.23 2.29 -15.30
C GLY A 45 -3.87 2.10 -15.96
N HIS A 46 -3.16 3.17 -16.30
CA HIS A 46 -1.79 3.11 -16.79
C HIS A 46 -0.76 2.73 -15.70
N ILE A 47 -1.15 2.81 -14.44
CA ILE A 47 -0.33 2.32 -13.32
C ILE A 47 -0.48 0.79 -13.26
N GLN A 48 0.58 0.09 -13.63
CA GLN A 48 0.58 -1.36 -13.76
C GLN A 48 1.08 -2.09 -12.51
N GLN A 49 1.75 -1.37 -11.61
CA GLN A 49 2.25 -1.95 -10.38
C GLN A 49 2.20 -0.94 -9.25
N VAL A 50 1.63 -1.35 -8.13
CA VAL A 50 1.69 -0.58 -6.88
C VAL A 50 2.25 -1.50 -5.80
N LEU A 51 3.35 -1.10 -5.20
CA LEU A 51 3.98 -1.84 -4.13
C LEU A 51 3.97 -0.99 -2.86
N VAL A 52 3.36 -1.51 -1.80
CA VAL A 52 3.36 -0.86 -0.49
C VAL A 52 4.27 -1.64 0.43
N LEU A 53 5.38 -1.02 0.81
CA LEU A 53 6.37 -1.57 1.72
C LEU A 53 6.22 -0.89 3.07
N THR A 54 5.92 -1.67 4.10
CA THR A 54 5.71 -1.12 5.44
C THR A 54 6.54 -1.85 6.49
N THR A 55 6.74 -1.19 7.61
CA THR A 55 7.30 -1.78 8.83
C THR A 55 6.30 -1.61 9.96
N SER A 56 6.27 -2.56 10.89
CA SER A 56 5.42 -2.50 12.07
C SER A 56 6.08 -3.13 13.28
N THR A 57 5.67 -2.70 14.47
CA THR A 57 6.06 -3.36 15.72
C THR A 57 5.25 -4.63 15.95
N SER A 58 4.02 -4.67 15.44
CA SER A 58 3.15 -5.84 15.51
C SER A 58 3.47 -6.83 14.38
N PRO A 59 3.18 -8.13 14.59
CA PRO A 59 3.31 -9.09 13.49
C PRO A 59 2.27 -8.83 12.40
N THR A 60 2.62 -9.15 11.16
CA THR A 60 1.75 -8.92 10.00
C THR A 60 0.41 -9.65 10.12
N TRP A 61 0.40 -10.89 10.63
CA TRP A 61 -0.84 -11.65 10.79
C TRP A 61 -1.82 -10.98 11.77
N TYR A 62 -1.29 -10.28 12.80
CA TYR A 62 -2.11 -9.55 13.76
C TYR A 62 -2.78 -8.34 13.09
N LEU A 63 -2.04 -7.60 12.27
CA LEU A 63 -2.60 -6.49 11.50
C LEU A 63 -3.71 -6.95 10.56
N ARG A 64 -3.54 -8.10 9.93
CA ARG A 64 -4.53 -8.65 8.98
C ARG A 64 -5.78 -9.19 9.66
N ARG A 65 -5.63 -9.87 10.79
CA ARG A 65 -6.75 -10.60 11.43
C ARG A 65 -7.46 -9.81 12.52
N PHE A 66 -6.73 -9.01 13.29
CA PHE A 66 -7.27 -8.34 14.47
C PHE A 66 -7.33 -6.83 14.37
N CYS A 67 -6.60 -6.23 13.44
CA CYS A 67 -6.57 -4.76 13.24
C CYS A 67 -7.28 -4.31 11.97
N GLY A 68 -8.14 -5.13 11.39
CA GLY A 68 -8.97 -4.78 10.23
C GLY A 68 -8.28 -4.84 8.87
N ASN A 69 -7.01 -5.21 8.79
CA ASN A 69 -6.27 -5.32 7.52
C ASN A 69 -6.38 -4.05 6.65
N TYR A 70 -6.24 -2.86 7.25
CA TYR A 70 -6.47 -1.59 6.55
C TYR A 70 -5.65 -1.41 5.28
N VAL A 71 -4.36 -1.73 5.32
CA VAL A 71 -3.51 -1.56 4.13
C VAL A 71 -3.97 -2.48 3.00
N GLY A 72 -4.20 -3.76 3.31
CA GLY A 72 -4.60 -4.74 2.30
C GLY A 72 -6.02 -4.53 1.76
N SER A 73 -6.99 -4.30 2.64
CA SER A 73 -8.40 -4.24 2.25
C SER A 73 -8.89 -2.83 1.92
N VAL A 74 -8.47 -1.81 2.67
CA VAL A 74 -8.96 -0.43 2.48
C VAL A 74 -8.05 0.36 1.55
N PHE A 75 -6.77 0.49 1.88
CA PHE A 75 -5.85 1.30 1.08
C PHE A 75 -5.65 0.71 -0.32
N LEU A 76 -5.22 -0.54 -0.41
CA LEU A 76 -5.00 -1.21 -1.69
C LEU A 76 -6.28 -1.76 -2.31
N GLY A 77 -7.11 -2.42 -1.51
CA GLY A 77 -8.27 -3.15 -2.00
C GLY A 77 -9.46 -2.29 -2.35
N ALA A 78 -9.59 -1.11 -1.76
CA ALA A 78 -10.68 -0.18 -2.05
C ALA A 78 -10.18 1.10 -2.70
N ALA A 79 -9.36 1.90 -2.00
CA ALA A 79 -8.97 3.22 -2.48
C ALA A 79 -8.21 3.18 -3.82
N LEU A 80 -7.07 2.50 -3.87
CA LEU A 80 -6.26 2.45 -5.09
C LEU A 80 -6.91 1.62 -6.19
N LYS A 81 -7.72 0.62 -5.84
CA LYS A 81 -8.50 -0.15 -6.80
C LYS A 81 -9.53 0.73 -7.52
N GLN A 82 -10.27 1.55 -6.78
CA GLN A 82 -11.25 2.47 -7.36
C GLN A 82 -10.61 3.49 -8.31
N LEU A 83 -9.37 3.88 -8.06
CA LEU A 83 -8.61 4.76 -8.95
C LEU A 83 -8.10 4.06 -10.22
N GLY A 84 -8.31 2.77 -10.35
CA GLY A 84 -7.98 1.98 -11.54
C GLY A 84 -6.59 1.38 -11.57
N MET A 85 -5.81 1.51 -10.51
CA MET A 85 -4.44 1.00 -10.44
C MET A 85 -4.39 -0.52 -10.39
N HIS A 86 -3.47 -1.12 -11.14
CA HIS A 86 -3.26 -2.56 -11.24
C HIS A 86 -2.05 -3.04 -10.43
N GLY A 87 -1.89 -4.35 -10.31
CA GLY A 87 -0.72 -4.98 -9.71
C GLY A 87 -0.42 -4.51 -8.29
N ARG A 88 -1.46 -4.37 -7.48
CA ARG A 88 -1.34 -3.87 -6.10
C ARG A 88 -0.87 -4.98 -5.17
N SER A 89 0.18 -4.71 -4.40
CA SER A 89 0.69 -5.66 -3.41
C SER A 89 1.21 -4.95 -2.17
N TRP A 90 1.14 -5.64 -1.05
CA TRP A 90 1.60 -5.16 0.25
C TRP A 90 2.59 -6.15 0.85
N VAL A 91 3.75 -5.64 1.23
CA VAL A 91 4.77 -6.39 1.96
C VAL A 91 5.08 -5.65 3.26
N ASN A 92 4.78 -6.27 4.38
CA ASN A 92 5.03 -5.71 5.71
C ASN A 92 6.17 -6.43 6.39
N PHE A 93 7.11 -5.69 6.95
CA PHE A 93 8.13 -6.21 7.85
C PHE A 93 7.64 -6.05 9.29
N GLY A 94 6.96 -7.09 9.80
CA GLY A 94 6.43 -7.11 11.16
C GLY A 94 7.52 -7.33 12.21
N LYS A 95 7.24 -6.94 13.45
CA LYS A 95 8.16 -7.07 14.59
C LYS A 95 9.52 -6.43 14.31
N VAL A 96 9.53 -5.30 13.64
CA VAL A 96 10.77 -4.67 13.14
C VAL A 96 11.77 -4.37 14.27
N GLY A 97 11.29 -3.96 15.44
CA GLY A 97 12.14 -3.64 16.59
C GLY A 97 12.80 -4.86 17.26
N LYS A 98 12.30 -6.07 16.98
CA LYS A 98 12.82 -7.34 17.53
C LYS A 98 13.57 -8.15 16.49
N ALA A 99 13.65 -7.68 15.25
CA ALA A 99 14.29 -8.43 14.17
C ALA A 99 15.81 -8.33 14.25
N GLY A 100 16.48 -9.46 14.04
CA GLY A 100 17.94 -9.52 13.94
C GLY A 100 18.43 -9.15 12.54
N ARG A 101 19.76 -8.99 12.42
CA ARG A 101 20.41 -8.61 11.16
C ARG A 101 20.09 -9.59 10.00
N GLY A 102 20.01 -10.88 10.29
CA GLY A 102 19.66 -11.90 9.29
C GLY A 102 18.26 -11.73 8.73
N GLN A 103 17.29 -11.38 9.59
CA GLN A 103 15.91 -11.11 9.19
C GLN A 103 15.80 -9.84 8.32
N HIS A 104 16.56 -8.79 8.66
CA HIS A 104 16.64 -7.58 7.85
C HIS A 104 17.17 -7.89 6.45
N LYS A 105 18.26 -8.64 6.35
CA LYS A 105 18.84 -9.05 5.06
C LYS A 105 17.86 -9.87 4.22
N LYS A 106 17.16 -10.82 4.83
CA LYS A 106 16.17 -11.66 4.16
C LYS A 106 15.02 -10.82 3.60
N HIS A 107 14.53 -9.87 4.40
CA HIS A 107 13.48 -8.94 3.98
C HIS A 107 13.92 -8.09 2.79
N LEU A 108 15.11 -7.50 2.86
CA LEU A 108 15.66 -6.68 1.77
C LEU A 108 15.82 -7.47 0.47
N LYS A 109 16.26 -8.73 0.54
CA LYS A 109 16.32 -9.61 -0.63
C LYS A 109 14.95 -9.88 -1.24
N ARG A 110 13.94 -10.07 -0.39
CA ARG A 110 12.55 -10.24 -0.84
C ARG A 110 12.04 -9.00 -1.57
N VAL A 111 12.27 -7.83 -0.99
CA VAL A 111 11.89 -6.54 -1.59
C VAL A 111 12.58 -6.34 -2.93
N ALA A 112 13.88 -6.62 -3.01
CA ALA A 112 14.63 -6.50 -4.25
C ALA A 112 14.05 -7.35 -5.38
N ARG A 113 13.64 -8.59 -5.07
CA ARG A 113 12.99 -9.47 -6.05
C ARG A 113 11.66 -8.91 -6.55
N LEU A 114 10.87 -8.28 -5.67
CA LEU A 114 9.60 -7.69 -6.06
C LEU A 114 9.76 -6.42 -6.90
N ALA A 115 10.82 -5.66 -6.67
CA ALA A 115 11.07 -4.42 -7.37
C ALA A 115 11.44 -4.62 -8.85
N VAL A 116 12.00 -5.78 -9.21
CA VAL A 116 12.40 -6.08 -10.60
C VAL A 116 11.32 -6.81 -11.41
N LYS A 117 10.23 -7.21 -10.78
CA LYS A 117 9.09 -7.77 -11.50
C LYS A 117 8.24 -6.65 -12.08
#